data_d995f9a348ed21f789b1dc25ce4938b4
#
_entry.id   d995f9a348ed21f789b1dc25ce4938b4
#
_cell.length_a   1.000
_cell.length_b   1.000
_cell.length_c   1.000
_cell.angle_alpha   90.00
_cell.angle_beta   90.00
_cell.angle_gamma   90.00
#
_symmetry.space_group_name_H-M   'P 1'
#
loop_
_entity.id
_entity.type
_entity.pdbx_description
1 polymer ?
#
loop_
_entity_poly.entity_id
_entity_poly.type
_entity_poly.pdbx_seq_one_letter_code
_entity_poly.pdbx_strand_id
1 'polypeptide(L)'
;MRPIFIVALSVALLGGAVDARHAFSRPGTPRHHGFALALDRVAQEISGRRDVSVRCGTTADPSILGTVTFYGASPGREALLAPPVCSTLRRLWEGRRPSLACTGLGHGQCGQDVLELAWAASALAHESYHLGGVRNEAAAECYGLQSTALVAERLHAPPAYADRLGTYTFWNVRPPVDYGYFSPECHDGGSLDLHPASAEWP
;
A
#
# COMPACT_ATOMS: atom_id res chain seq x y z
N MET A 1 52.94 -29.45 6.72
CA MET A 1 53.15 -28.83 5.38
C MET A 1 51.84 -28.91 4.62
N ARG A 2 51.14 -27.78 4.43
CA ARG A 2 49.92 -27.70 3.66
C ARG A 2 50.25 -27.02 2.32
N PRO A 3 49.79 -27.55 1.17
CA PRO A 3 50.01 -26.88 -0.12
C PRO A 3 49.04 -25.71 -0.29
N ILE A 4 49.59 -24.59 -0.70
CA ILE A 4 48.89 -23.37 -1.08
C ILE A 4 48.48 -23.52 -2.56
N PHE A 5 47.16 -23.57 -2.83
CA PHE A 5 46.65 -23.50 -4.20
C PHE A 5 46.47 -22.04 -4.58
N ILE A 6 47.26 -21.58 -5.55
CA ILE A 6 47.11 -20.28 -6.22
C ILE A 6 46.10 -20.48 -7.32
N VAL A 7 44.92 -19.81 -7.20
CA VAL A 7 43.92 -19.73 -8.28
C VAL A 7 44.24 -18.50 -9.09
N ALA A 8 44.67 -18.71 -10.33
CA ALA A 8 44.84 -17.62 -11.31
C ALA A 8 43.48 -17.17 -11.82
N LEU A 9 43.14 -15.90 -11.58
CA LEU A 9 41.95 -15.27 -12.08
C LEU A 9 42.21 -14.72 -13.50
N SER A 10 41.70 -15.42 -14.52
CA SER A 10 41.75 -14.95 -15.91
C SER A 10 40.57 -13.98 -16.14
N VAL A 11 40.86 -12.69 -16.29
CA VAL A 11 39.91 -11.66 -16.71
C VAL A 11 39.78 -11.72 -18.22
N ALA A 12 38.71 -12.27 -18.73
CA ALA A 12 38.31 -12.18 -20.13
C ALA A 12 37.52 -10.87 -20.35
N LEU A 13 38.12 -9.86 -20.95
CA LEU A 13 37.47 -8.68 -21.45
C LEU A 13 36.70 -9.05 -22.74
N LEU A 14 35.42 -9.40 -22.61
CA LEU A 14 34.52 -9.43 -23.75
C LEU A 14 33.81 -8.07 -23.83
N GLY A 15 34.27 -7.24 -24.76
CA GLY A 15 33.58 -6.04 -25.18
C GLY A 15 32.26 -6.41 -25.86
N GLY A 16 31.18 -6.41 -25.08
CA GLY A 16 29.82 -6.50 -25.61
C GLY A 16 29.29 -5.09 -25.82
N ALA A 17 29.07 -4.71 -27.08
CA ALA A 17 28.32 -3.50 -27.45
C ALA A 17 26.91 -3.62 -26.83
N VAL A 18 26.61 -2.79 -25.83
CA VAL A 18 25.28 -2.68 -25.25
C VAL A 18 24.42 -1.93 -26.25
N ASP A 19 23.65 -2.68 -27.02
CA ASP A 19 22.59 -2.17 -27.89
C ASP A 19 21.54 -1.53 -26.97
N ALA A 20 21.65 -0.22 -26.77
CA ALA A 20 20.69 0.58 -26.01
C ALA A 20 19.40 0.71 -26.84
N ARG A 21 18.67 -0.38 -26.97
CA ARG A 21 17.27 -0.34 -27.41
C ARG A 21 16.49 0.30 -26.29
N HIS A 22 16.24 1.61 -26.41
CA HIS A 22 15.21 2.29 -25.65
C HIS A 22 13.93 1.45 -25.78
N ALA A 23 13.59 0.73 -24.71
CA ALA A 23 12.28 0.14 -24.58
C ALA A 23 11.30 1.31 -24.49
N PHE A 24 10.78 1.73 -25.65
CA PHE A 24 9.62 2.60 -25.72
C PHE A 24 8.51 1.90 -24.95
N SER A 25 8.27 2.33 -23.71
CA SER A 25 7.09 1.93 -22.96
C SER A 25 5.90 2.24 -23.84
N ARG A 26 5.19 1.21 -24.31
CA ARG A 26 3.96 1.39 -25.05
C ARG A 26 3.04 2.24 -24.19
N PRO A 27 2.47 3.35 -24.71
CA PRO A 27 1.50 4.11 -23.96
C PRO A 27 0.37 3.15 -23.56
N GLY A 28 0.18 2.99 -22.25
CA GLY A 28 -0.89 2.17 -21.69
C GLY A 28 -2.23 2.64 -22.25
N THR A 29 -3.17 1.71 -22.40
CA THR A 29 -4.52 2.08 -22.83
C THR A 29 -5.08 3.18 -21.91
N PRO A 30 -5.98 4.07 -22.39
CA PRO A 30 -6.51 5.19 -21.59
C PRO A 30 -7.04 4.80 -20.20
N ARG A 31 -7.59 3.58 -20.06
CA ARG A 31 -8.04 3.03 -18.76
C ARG A 31 -6.89 2.75 -17.78
N HIS A 32 -5.74 2.28 -18.26
CA HIS A 32 -4.57 2.08 -17.39
C HIS A 32 -4.02 3.40 -16.88
N HIS A 33 -4.04 4.43 -17.72
CA HIS A 33 -3.61 5.78 -17.32
C HIS A 33 -4.51 6.38 -16.24
N GLY A 34 -5.84 6.22 -16.36
CA GLY A 34 -6.81 6.75 -15.39
C GLY A 34 -6.66 6.13 -14.00
N PHE A 35 -6.44 4.81 -13.91
CA PHE A 35 -6.24 4.13 -12.64
C PHE A 35 -4.93 4.56 -11.94
N ALA A 36 -3.81 4.63 -12.67
CA ALA A 36 -2.55 5.09 -12.11
C ALA A 36 -2.68 6.51 -11.53
N LEU A 37 -3.29 7.43 -12.28
CA LEU A 37 -3.57 8.78 -11.79
C LEU A 37 -4.51 8.81 -10.57
N ALA A 38 -5.44 7.87 -10.45
CA ALA A 38 -6.29 7.76 -9.28
C ALA A 38 -5.48 7.35 -8.04
N LEU A 39 -4.57 6.38 -8.16
CA LEU A 39 -3.65 6.00 -7.08
C LEU A 39 -2.74 7.17 -6.67
N ASP A 40 -2.16 7.88 -7.64
CA ASP A 40 -1.33 9.05 -7.38
C ASP A 40 -2.08 10.12 -6.59
N ARG A 41 -3.32 10.42 -6.96
CA ARG A 41 -4.17 11.41 -6.26
C ARG A 41 -4.46 11.00 -4.82
N VAL A 42 -4.76 9.72 -4.57
CA VAL A 42 -4.94 9.21 -3.21
C VAL A 42 -3.66 9.42 -2.39
N ALA A 43 -2.52 9.03 -2.94
CA ALA A 43 -1.24 9.15 -2.25
C ALA A 43 -0.87 10.62 -2.00
N GLN A 44 -1.13 11.51 -2.95
CA GLN A 44 -0.91 12.96 -2.83
C GLN A 44 -1.80 13.59 -1.74
N GLU A 45 -3.07 13.19 -1.69
CA GLU A 45 -4.01 13.66 -0.69
C GLU A 45 -3.60 13.22 0.73
N ILE A 46 -3.31 11.95 0.93
CA ILE A 46 -2.94 11.39 2.24
C ILE A 46 -1.57 11.89 2.69
N SER A 47 -0.58 11.90 1.81
CA SER A 47 0.79 12.34 2.16
C SER A 47 0.94 13.86 2.31
N GLY A 48 -0.02 14.65 1.81
CA GLY A 48 0.08 16.11 1.70
C GLY A 48 1.11 16.58 0.67
N ARG A 49 1.66 15.69 -0.18
CA ARG A 49 2.73 15.96 -1.16
C ARG A 49 2.23 15.80 -2.58
N ARG A 50 2.48 16.79 -3.44
CA ARG A 50 2.07 16.75 -4.86
C ARG A 50 3.07 16.05 -5.78
N ASP A 51 4.29 15.80 -5.31
CA ASP A 51 5.41 15.25 -6.06
C ASP A 51 5.60 13.75 -5.87
N VAL A 52 4.57 13.07 -5.39
CA VAL A 52 4.58 11.61 -5.15
C VAL A 52 3.73 10.86 -6.16
N SER A 53 4.07 9.59 -6.36
CA SER A 53 3.38 8.67 -7.25
C SER A 53 3.30 7.26 -6.66
N VAL A 54 2.41 6.45 -7.22
CA VAL A 54 2.23 5.04 -6.84
C VAL A 54 2.44 4.16 -8.08
N ARG A 55 3.31 3.18 -7.95
CA ARG A 55 3.57 2.21 -9.00
C ARG A 55 3.16 0.80 -8.57
N CYS A 56 2.61 0.06 -9.50
CA CYS A 56 2.34 -1.37 -9.33
C CYS A 56 3.52 -2.19 -9.85
N GLY A 57 4.05 -3.07 -9.03
CA GLY A 57 5.19 -3.91 -9.42
C GLY A 57 5.54 -4.96 -8.38
N THR A 58 6.47 -5.83 -8.72
CA THR A 58 6.92 -6.90 -7.82
C THR A 58 7.75 -6.30 -6.69
N THR A 59 7.36 -6.60 -5.46
CA THR A 59 8.13 -6.33 -4.24
C THR A 59 9.26 -7.35 -4.08
N ALA A 60 10.29 -7.01 -3.31
CA ALA A 60 11.42 -7.91 -3.08
C ALA A 60 11.00 -9.18 -2.30
N ASP A 61 10.00 -9.07 -1.46
CA ASP A 61 9.37 -10.16 -0.71
C ASP A 61 7.89 -10.24 -1.10
N PRO A 62 7.37 -11.40 -1.54
CA PRO A 62 5.97 -11.55 -1.94
C PRO A 62 4.96 -11.37 -0.79
N SER A 63 5.38 -11.41 0.47
CA SER A 63 4.54 -11.10 1.62
C SER A 63 4.35 -9.60 1.86
N ILE A 64 5.17 -8.75 1.23
CA ILE A 64 5.09 -7.29 1.36
C ILE A 64 4.02 -6.74 0.40
N LEU A 65 3.01 -6.07 0.96
CA LEU A 65 1.90 -5.49 0.20
C LEU A 65 2.28 -4.19 -0.51
N GLY A 66 3.19 -3.41 0.09
CA GLY A 66 3.71 -2.17 -0.45
C GLY A 66 5.03 -1.77 0.19
N THR A 67 5.70 -0.76 -0.35
CA THR A 67 6.92 -0.23 0.22
C THR A 67 7.22 1.19 -0.26
N VAL A 68 7.76 2.01 0.62
CA VAL A 68 8.39 3.30 0.32
C VAL A 68 9.85 3.26 0.77
N THR A 69 10.77 3.63 -0.13
CA THR A 69 12.19 3.71 0.22
C THR A 69 12.49 5.01 0.95
N PHE A 70 13.20 4.93 2.07
CA PHE A 70 13.72 6.09 2.78
C PHE A 70 15.20 6.32 2.47
N TYR A 71 15.57 7.57 2.19
CA TYR A 71 16.94 8.02 2.00
C TYR A 71 17.35 8.83 3.25
N GLY A 72 17.98 8.17 4.20
CA GLY A 72 18.18 8.74 5.54
C GLY A 72 16.85 9.02 6.24
N ALA A 73 16.57 10.27 6.57
CA ALA A 73 15.31 10.68 7.21
C ALA A 73 14.19 11.01 6.21
N SER A 74 14.51 11.18 4.93
CA SER A 74 13.57 11.65 3.91
C SER A 74 12.91 10.47 3.18
N PRO A 75 11.57 10.45 3.03
CA PRO A 75 10.92 9.47 2.19
C PRO A 75 11.20 9.72 0.71
N GLY A 76 11.18 8.65 -0.08
CA GLY A 76 11.18 8.72 -1.53
C GLY A 76 9.95 9.44 -2.07
N ARG A 77 9.82 9.42 -3.39
CA ARG A 77 8.68 10.03 -4.11
C ARG A 77 7.75 8.98 -4.72
N GLU A 78 8.07 7.72 -4.56
CA GLU A 78 7.32 6.62 -5.14
C GLU A 78 7.01 5.57 -4.07
N ALA A 79 5.75 5.15 -4.01
CA ALA A 79 5.32 3.94 -3.35
C ALA A 79 5.18 2.81 -4.37
N LEU A 80 5.73 1.64 -4.07
CA LEU A 80 5.56 0.43 -4.85
C LEU A 80 4.51 -0.45 -4.18
N LEU A 81 3.42 -0.76 -4.89
CA LEU A 81 2.40 -1.70 -4.42
C LEU A 81 2.53 -3.04 -5.13
N ALA A 82 2.37 -4.13 -4.39
CA ALA A 82 2.38 -5.49 -4.92
C ALA A 82 1.27 -5.70 -5.96
N PRO A 83 1.48 -6.56 -6.98
CA PRO A 83 0.50 -6.79 -8.04
C PRO A 83 -0.89 -7.23 -7.54
N PRO A 84 -1.05 -8.09 -6.51
CA PRO A 84 -2.36 -8.43 -5.96
C PRO A 84 -3.10 -7.22 -5.39
N VAL A 85 -2.40 -6.33 -4.65
CA VAL A 85 -2.95 -5.08 -4.12
C VAL A 85 -3.49 -4.21 -5.25
N CYS A 86 -2.66 -3.93 -6.25
CA CYS A 86 -3.06 -3.16 -7.41
C CYS A 86 -4.23 -3.76 -8.18
N SER A 87 -4.25 -5.08 -8.34
CA SER A 87 -5.34 -5.81 -9.00
C SER A 87 -6.67 -5.62 -8.26
N THR A 88 -6.65 -5.68 -6.94
CA THR A 88 -7.82 -5.51 -6.08
C THR A 88 -8.32 -4.06 -6.10
N LEU A 89 -7.41 -3.08 -5.96
CA LEU A 89 -7.75 -1.65 -6.06
C LEU A 89 -8.29 -1.28 -7.44
N ARG A 90 -7.78 -1.90 -8.51
CA ARG A 90 -8.31 -1.71 -9.86
C ARG A 90 -9.73 -2.21 -10.00
N ARG A 91 -10.05 -3.39 -9.44
CA ARG A 91 -11.43 -3.91 -9.42
C ARG A 91 -12.39 -2.93 -8.74
N LEU A 92 -11.96 -2.37 -7.59
CA LEU A 92 -12.74 -1.33 -6.90
C LEU A 92 -12.96 -0.11 -7.78
N TRP A 93 -11.90 0.44 -8.36
CA TRP A 93 -11.93 1.61 -9.25
C TRP A 93 -12.84 1.41 -10.47
N GLU A 94 -12.89 0.19 -11.00
CA GLU A 94 -13.78 -0.20 -12.11
C GLU A 94 -15.24 -0.47 -11.66
N GLY A 95 -15.56 -0.25 -10.38
CA GLY A 95 -16.88 -0.47 -9.82
C GLY A 95 -17.18 -1.94 -9.47
N ARG A 96 -16.22 -2.84 -9.58
CA ARG A 96 -16.34 -4.25 -9.19
C ARG A 96 -16.00 -4.41 -7.71
N ARG A 97 -17.04 -4.50 -6.88
CA ARG A 97 -16.92 -4.55 -5.43
C ARG A 97 -17.55 -5.81 -4.85
N PRO A 98 -16.91 -6.47 -3.87
CA PRO A 98 -17.57 -7.53 -3.12
C PRO A 98 -18.75 -6.96 -2.30
N SER A 99 -19.72 -7.82 -2.00
CA SER A 99 -20.81 -7.44 -1.08
C SER A 99 -20.30 -7.32 0.35
N LEU A 100 -20.63 -6.22 1.03
CA LEU A 100 -20.33 -6.02 2.46
C LEU A 100 -21.51 -6.41 3.36
N ALA A 101 -22.50 -7.18 2.87
CA ALA A 101 -23.63 -7.63 3.70
C ALA A 101 -23.16 -8.46 4.91
N CYS A 102 -22.05 -9.16 4.79
CA CYS A 102 -21.43 -9.98 5.83
C CYS A 102 -20.86 -9.18 7.02
N THR A 103 -20.53 -7.90 6.84
CA THR A 103 -19.91 -7.10 7.91
C THR A 103 -20.81 -6.89 9.12
N GLY A 104 -22.12 -7.04 8.96
CA GLY A 104 -23.09 -7.01 10.07
C GLY A 104 -23.21 -8.33 10.84
N LEU A 105 -22.54 -9.40 10.43
CA LEU A 105 -22.62 -10.73 11.03
C LEU A 105 -21.53 -11.00 12.08
N GLY A 106 -20.63 -10.05 12.30
CA GLY A 106 -19.50 -10.17 13.23
C GLY A 106 -18.15 -10.38 12.53
N HIS A 107 -17.10 -10.46 13.34
CA HIS A 107 -15.74 -10.59 12.85
C HIS A 107 -15.51 -11.90 12.09
N GLY A 108 -14.74 -11.84 11.00
CA GLY A 108 -14.33 -13.02 10.25
C GLY A 108 -15.43 -13.70 9.42
N GLN A 109 -16.62 -13.11 9.32
CA GLN A 109 -17.75 -13.70 8.58
C GLN A 109 -17.76 -13.34 7.09
N CYS A 110 -16.88 -12.43 6.66
CA CYS A 110 -16.77 -12.06 5.26
C CYS A 110 -15.84 -13.01 4.49
N GLY A 111 -16.10 -13.13 3.19
CA GLY A 111 -15.24 -13.89 2.28
C GLY A 111 -13.87 -13.24 2.08
N GLN A 112 -12.96 -14.03 1.49
CA GLN A 112 -11.58 -13.62 1.24
C GLN A 112 -11.49 -12.35 0.36
N ASP A 113 -12.42 -12.15 -0.56
CA ASP A 113 -12.47 -10.98 -1.45
C ASP A 113 -12.71 -9.65 -0.71
N VAL A 114 -13.50 -9.67 0.38
CA VAL A 114 -13.68 -8.50 1.25
C VAL A 114 -12.41 -8.23 2.05
N LEU A 115 -11.80 -9.26 2.60
CA LEU A 115 -10.55 -9.16 3.35
C LEU A 115 -9.41 -8.63 2.45
N GLU A 116 -9.27 -9.15 1.23
CA GLU A 116 -8.29 -8.67 0.26
C GLU A 116 -8.51 -7.19 -0.11
N LEU A 117 -9.77 -6.76 -0.24
CA LEU A 117 -10.07 -5.36 -0.50
C LEU A 117 -9.71 -4.47 0.69
N ALA A 118 -10.03 -4.89 1.91
CA ALA A 118 -9.67 -4.20 3.13
C ALA A 118 -8.15 -4.01 3.24
N TRP A 119 -7.39 -5.09 3.05
CA TRP A 119 -5.92 -5.06 3.04
C TRP A 119 -5.36 -4.18 1.92
N ALA A 120 -5.92 -4.25 0.72
CA ALA A 120 -5.43 -3.45 -0.39
C ALA A 120 -5.65 -1.95 -0.17
N ALA A 121 -6.80 -1.56 0.36
CA ALA A 121 -7.11 -0.16 0.63
C ALA A 121 -6.27 0.39 1.79
N SER A 122 -6.12 -0.37 2.90
CA SER A 122 -5.25 0.05 4.02
C SER A 122 -3.78 0.11 3.60
N ALA A 123 -3.29 -0.82 2.77
CA ALA A 123 -1.91 -0.80 2.29
C ALA A 123 -1.60 0.45 1.44
N LEU A 124 -2.50 0.86 0.54
CA LEU A 124 -2.31 2.11 -0.20
C LEU A 124 -2.24 3.32 0.73
N ALA A 125 -3.12 3.38 1.75
CA ALA A 125 -3.09 4.45 2.73
C ALA A 125 -1.80 4.42 3.56
N HIS A 126 -1.39 3.27 4.07
CA HIS A 126 -0.17 3.04 4.84
C HIS A 126 1.07 3.56 4.08
N GLU A 127 1.26 3.13 2.84
CA GLU A 127 2.37 3.59 2.01
C GLU A 127 2.29 5.10 1.72
N SER A 128 1.09 5.64 1.64
CA SER A 128 0.90 7.07 1.45
C SER A 128 1.34 7.88 2.67
N TYR A 129 1.16 7.37 3.89
CA TYR A 129 1.71 7.98 5.11
C TYR A 129 3.23 7.91 5.15
N HIS A 130 3.83 6.82 4.69
CA HIS A 130 5.29 6.75 4.51
C HIS A 130 5.79 7.81 3.52
N LEU A 131 5.10 8.01 2.40
CA LEU A 131 5.40 9.11 1.47
C LEU A 131 5.30 10.49 2.14
N GLY A 132 4.41 10.65 3.12
CA GLY A 132 4.27 11.85 3.97
C GLY A 132 5.37 12.01 5.03
N GLY A 133 6.23 11.00 5.21
CA GLY A 133 7.34 11.04 6.17
C GLY A 133 7.09 10.29 7.48
N VAL A 134 5.95 9.64 7.65
CA VAL A 134 5.70 8.76 8.81
C VAL A 134 6.59 7.53 8.68
N ARG A 135 7.54 7.36 9.58
CA ARG A 135 8.52 6.24 9.54
C ARG A 135 8.17 5.09 10.46
N ASN A 136 7.37 5.37 11.46
CA ASN A 136 6.94 4.37 12.43
C ASN A 136 5.86 3.51 11.81
N GLU A 137 6.11 2.21 11.68
CA GLU A 137 5.21 1.25 11.04
C GLU A 137 3.85 1.18 11.76
N ALA A 138 3.86 1.17 13.10
CA ALA A 138 2.63 1.10 13.88
C ALA A 138 1.77 2.38 13.75
N ALA A 139 2.42 3.54 13.57
CA ALA A 139 1.70 4.78 13.29
C ALA A 139 1.17 4.80 11.85
N ALA A 140 1.97 4.39 10.86
CA ALA A 140 1.55 4.31 9.48
C ALA A 140 0.39 3.31 9.30
N GLU A 141 0.45 2.18 10.01
CA GLU A 141 -0.64 1.18 10.02
C GLU A 141 -1.91 1.76 10.63
N CYS A 142 -1.84 2.38 11.80
CA CYS A 142 -2.99 3.00 12.44
C CYS A 142 -3.66 4.04 11.54
N TYR A 143 -2.89 4.93 10.95
CA TYR A 143 -3.40 5.92 10.00
C TYR A 143 -3.94 5.28 8.71
N GLY A 144 -3.31 4.21 8.25
CA GLY A 144 -3.76 3.43 7.10
C GLY A 144 -5.14 2.82 7.32
N LEU A 145 -5.36 2.19 8.49
CA LEU A 145 -6.65 1.65 8.90
C LEU A 145 -7.74 2.73 8.91
N GLN A 146 -7.47 3.89 9.52
CA GLN A 146 -8.39 5.03 9.59
C GLN A 146 -8.71 5.62 8.22
N SER A 147 -7.77 5.58 7.28
CA SER A 147 -7.92 6.17 5.94
C SER A 147 -8.49 5.21 4.90
N THR A 148 -8.85 3.97 5.28
CA THR A 148 -9.39 2.97 4.35
C THR A 148 -10.66 3.45 3.65
N ALA A 149 -11.58 4.10 4.38
CA ALA A 149 -12.81 4.66 3.81
C ALA A 149 -12.49 5.74 2.77
N LEU A 150 -11.58 6.66 3.06
CA LEU A 150 -11.10 7.69 2.13
C LEU A 150 -10.55 7.06 0.84
N VAL A 151 -9.68 6.07 0.95
CA VAL A 151 -9.14 5.35 -0.22
C VAL A 151 -10.26 4.76 -1.06
N ALA A 152 -11.22 4.10 -0.43
CA ALA A 152 -12.34 3.49 -1.14
C ALA A 152 -13.19 4.52 -1.89
N GLU A 153 -13.51 5.65 -1.27
CA GLU A 153 -14.25 6.75 -1.90
C GLU A 153 -13.50 7.33 -3.11
N ARG A 154 -12.21 7.60 -2.96
CA ARG A 154 -11.38 8.14 -4.06
C ARG A 154 -11.23 7.15 -5.21
N LEU A 155 -11.44 5.85 -4.95
CA LEU A 155 -11.52 4.80 -5.95
C LEU A 155 -12.97 4.44 -6.33
N HIS A 156 -13.88 5.41 -6.24
CA HIS A 156 -15.26 5.37 -6.72
C HIS A 156 -16.21 4.46 -5.92
N ALA A 157 -15.89 4.09 -4.68
CA ALA A 157 -16.88 3.46 -3.81
C ALA A 157 -17.92 4.50 -3.34
N PRO A 158 -19.20 4.14 -3.22
CA PRO A 158 -20.17 4.99 -2.55
C PRO A 158 -19.79 5.23 -1.08
N PRO A 159 -20.07 6.42 -0.49
CA PRO A 159 -19.69 6.71 0.89
C PRO A 159 -20.11 5.63 1.90
N ALA A 160 -21.38 5.23 1.90
CA ALA A 160 -21.86 4.18 2.82
C ALA A 160 -21.18 2.80 2.63
N TYR A 161 -20.64 2.51 1.46
CA TYR A 161 -19.82 1.33 1.23
C TYR A 161 -18.42 1.54 1.81
N ALA A 162 -17.84 2.70 1.59
CA ALA A 162 -16.51 3.07 2.07
C ALA A 162 -16.44 3.07 3.60
N ASP A 163 -17.41 3.68 4.28
CA ASP A 163 -17.52 3.69 5.75
C ASP A 163 -17.60 2.28 6.32
N ARG A 164 -18.44 1.44 5.71
CA ARG A 164 -18.59 0.04 6.13
C ARG A 164 -17.32 -0.76 5.91
N LEU A 165 -16.60 -0.50 4.81
CA LEU A 165 -15.29 -1.12 4.55
C LEU A 165 -14.25 -0.65 5.59
N GLY A 166 -14.22 0.64 5.92
CA GLY A 166 -13.32 1.20 6.94
C GLY A 166 -13.52 0.54 8.30
N THR A 167 -14.77 0.47 8.77
CA THR A 167 -15.11 -0.23 10.01
C THR A 167 -14.71 -1.71 9.98
N TYR A 168 -15.01 -2.42 8.88
CA TYR A 168 -14.60 -3.81 8.72
C TYR A 168 -13.07 -3.96 8.76
N THR A 169 -12.33 -3.06 8.09
CA THR A 169 -10.87 -3.09 8.03
C THR A 169 -10.26 -2.98 9.41
N PHE A 170 -10.71 -2.04 10.21
CA PHE A 170 -10.21 -1.87 11.57
C PHE A 170 -10.29 -3.15 12.42
N TRP A 171 -11.44 -3.82 12.36
CA TRP A 171 -11.66 -5.01 13.20
C TRP A 171 -11.04 -6.30 12.66
N ASN A 172 -10.73 -6.38 11.35
CA ASN A 172 -10.30 -7.63 10.71
C ASN A 172 -8.89 -7.59 10.11
N VAL A 173 -8.32 -6.39 9.91
CA VAL A 173 -6.99 -6.20 9.33
C VAL A 173 -5.97 -5.74 10.39
N ARG A 174 -6.42 -5.16 11.49
CA ARG A 174 -5.56 -4.70 12.58
C ARG A 174 -4.55 -5.78 12.99
N PRO A 175 -3.24 -5.48 13.04
CA PRO A 175 -2.22 -6.46 13.37
C PRO A 175 -2.34 -6.94 14.84
N PRO A 176 -1.85 -8.15 15.15
CA PRO A 176 -1.73 -8.64 16.52
C PRO A 176 -0.83 -7.75 17.40
N VAL A 177 -1.09 -7.76 18.71
CA VAL A 177 -0.43 -6.88 19.71
C VAL A 177 1.09 -7.03 19.76
N ASP A 178 1.60 -8.21 19.46
CA ASP A 178 3.04 -8.54 19.45
C ASP A 178 3.73 -8.30 18.11
N TYR A 179 3.02 -7.71 17.16
CA TYR A 179 3.55 -7.38 15.83
C TYR A 179 4.02 -5.92 15.77
N GLY A 180 5.15 -5.65 15.13
CA GLY A 180 5.75 -4.31 15.03
C GLY A 180 4.89 -3.23 14.36
N TYR A 181 3.76 -3.62 13.81
CA TYR A 181 2.74 -2.76 13.20
C TYR A 181 1.59 -2.39 14.15
N PHE A 182 1.60 -2.92 15.38
CA PHE A 182 0.57 -2.62 16.37
C PHE A 182 0.96 -1.41 17.23
N SER A 183 -0.03 -0.53 17.51
CA SER A 183 0.07 0.48 18.55
C SER A 183 -1.15 0.43 19.48
N PRO A 184 -0.96 0.47 20.81
CA PRO A 184 -2.07 0.63 21.75
C PRO A 184 -2.76 1.99 21.62
N GLU A 185 -2.08 2.99 21.05
CA GLU A 185 -2.60 4.33 20.80
C GLU A 185 -3.54 4.42 19.59
N CYS A 186 -3.74 3.30 18.89
CA CYS A 186 -4.62 3.21 17.72
C CYS A 186 -6.06 2.93 18.16
N HIS A 187 -6.72 3.94 18.70
CA HIS A 187 -8.12 3.92 19.13
C HIS A 187 -8.69 5.34 19.19
N ASP A 188 -10.01 5.47 19.29
CA ASP A 188 -10.69 6.76 19.47
C ASP A 188 -10.15 7.52 20.67
N GLY A 189 -9.76 8.78 20.46
CA GLY A 189 -9.10 9.63 21.45
C GLY A 189 -7.66 9.27 21.80
N GLY A 190 -7.05 8.27 21.16
CA GLY A 190 -5.62 7.95 21.29
C GLY A 190 -4.73 8.96 20.59
N SER A 191 -3.42 8.92 20.86
CA SER A 191 -2.47 9.86 20.25
C SER A 191 -2.26 9.66 18.74
N LEU A 192 -2.72 8.54 18.18
CA LEU A 192 -2.72 8.24 16.75
C LEU A 192 -4.12 8.38 16.11
N ASP A 193 -5.07 8.99 16.81
CA ASP A 193 -6.38 9.30 16.25
C ASP A 193 -6.28 10.49 15.28
N LEU A 194 -6.70 10.30 14.05
CA LEU A 194 -6.75 11.35 13.02
C LEU A 194 -7.92 12.31 13.22
N HIS A 195 -8.94 11.91 13.98
CA HIS A 195 -10.19 12.63 14.17
C HIS A 195 -10.57 12.80 15.64
N PRO A 196 -9.67 13.29 16.52
CA PRO A 196 -9.87 13.27 17.97
C PRO A 196 -11.06 14.15 18.45
N ALA A 197 -11.68 14.90 17.55
CA ALA A 197 -12.87 15.70 17.85
C ALA A 197 -14.19 14.96 17.53
N SER A 198 -14.13 13.75 17.01
CA SER A 198 -15.29 12.94 16.66
C SER A 198 -15.12 11.51 17.18
N ALA A 199 -16.20 10.91 17.65
CA ALA A 199 -16.22 9.49 18.05
C ALA A 199 -16.57 8.58 16.86
N GLU A 200 -16.06 8.89 15.67
CA GLU A 200 -16.35 8.13 14.43
C GLU A 200 -15.45 6.91 14.25
N TRP A 201 -14.45 6.81 15.08
CA TRP A 201 -13.41 5.81 15.00
C TRP A 201 -13.53 4.77 16.12
N PRO A 202 -13.40 3.47 15.84
CA PRO A 202 -13.54 2.40 16.84
C PRO A 202 -12.44 2.35 17.91
#